data_d1a9990fdad1dc2940abe60e99961138
#
_entry.id   d1a9990fdad1dc2940abe60e99961138
#
_cell.length_a   1.000
_cell.length_b   1.000
_cell.length_c   1.000
_cell.angle_alpha   90.00
_cell.angle_beta   90.00
_cell.angle_gamma   90.00
#
_symmetry.space_group_name_H-M   'P 1'
#
loop_
_entity.id
_entity.type
_entity.pdbx_description
1 polymer ?
#
loop_
_entity_poly.entity_id
_entity_poly.type
_entity_poly.pdbx_seq_one_letter_code
_entity_poly.pdbx_strand_id
1 'polypeptide(L)'
;FPNAKYLYLAIRTQQQAYGVIGISITGKPLDAFESSITLSILGECALALDNLRNAREKEEAAVLVKNEQLRANLLRSISHDLRTPLTSISGNADTLLHSDETLDAAARTQIFTDIYDDAQWLNGLVENLLSITKIAEGSVRLHLSDQIVEDVITEALRHIDRRSREHSITVDCGDTPVLARMDAGLIVQVLVNLVNNAIKYTPAGSHIQISARAQGRDAVICVTDDGPGIPPEWQARAFELFFTAGKPAGDSSRSLGLGLPLCRSIVEAHGGALTLADNVPHGCVFTFTLPISEVTLHE
;
A
#
# COMPACT_ATOMS: atom_id res chain seq x y z
N PHE A 1 62.95 -10.82 4.66
CA PHE A 1 63.58 -9.94 3.68
C PHE A 1 64.28 -8.82 4.46
N PRO A 2 65.65 -8.67 4.40
CA PRO A 2 66.40 -7.74 5.26
C PRO A 2 66.13 -6.25 4.97
N ASN A 3 65.38 -5.90 3.92
CA ASN A 3 65.11 -4.50 3.53
C ASN A 3 63.58 -4.25 3.38
N ALA A 4 62.73 -5.05 4.01
CA ALA A 4 61.29 -4.83 3.95
C ALA A 4 60.93 -3.56 4.73
N LYS A 5 60.17 -2.65 4.10
CA LYS A 5 59.67 -1.42 4.70
C LYS A 5 58.34 -1.61 5.40
N TYR A 6 57.61 -2.66 5.03
CA TYR A 6 56.28 -2.96 5.53
C TYR A 6 56.11 -4.45 5.83
N LEU A 7 55.41 -4.75 6.92
CA LEU A 7 54.87 -6.07 7.26
C LEU A 7 53.42 -6.10 6.87
N TYR A 8 53.01 -7.05 6.02
CA TYR A 8 51.64 -7.22 5.62
C TYR A 8 51.01 -8.39 6.38
N LEU A 9 49.91 -8.12 7.08
CA LEU A 9 49.17 -9.11 7.85
C LEU A 9 47.72 -9.18 7.34
N ALA A 10 47.23 -10.41 7.13
CA ALA A 10 45.86 -10.62 6.67
C ALA A 10 44.89 -10.56 7.85
N ILE A 11 43.81 -9.81 7.66
CA ILE A 11 42.61 -9.85 8.52
C ILE A 11 41.75 -10.99 7.99
N ARG A 12 41.79 -12.15 8.66
CA ARG A 12 41.09 -13.35 8.19
C ARG A 12 40.64 -14.24 9.32
N THR A 13 39.52 -14.94 9.10
CA THR A 13 39.11 -16.12 9.86
C THR A 13 39.69 -17.39 9.18
N GLN A 14 39.38 -18.55 9.71
CA GLN A 14 39.74 -19.84 9.06
C GLN A 14 39.09 -20.01 7.69
N GLN A 15 37.93 -19.39 7.47
CA GLN A 15 37.12 -19.58 6.28
C GLN A 15 37.26 -18.46 5.25
N GLN A 16 37.55 -17.22 5.68
CA GLN A 16 37.55 -16.06 4.79
C GLN A 16 38.56 -14.99 5.16
N ALA A 17 39.10 -14.32 4.11
CA ALA A 17 39.94 -13.14 4.23
C ALA A 17 39.12 -11.85 4.00
N TYR A 18 39.20 -10.88 4.90
CA TYR A 18 38.46 -9.61 4.88
C TYR A 18 39.33 -8.44 4.40
N GLY A 19 40.65 -8.55 4.51
CA GLY A 19 41.56 -7.51 4.11
C GLY A 19 43.00 -7.80 4.50
N VAL A 20 43.85 -6.84 4.21
CA VAL A 20 45.29 -6.88 4.56
C VAL A 20 45.66 -5.53 5.18
N ILE A 21 46.37 -5.57 6.31
CA ILE A 21 46.94 -4.38 6.94
C ILE A 21 48.46 -4.35 6.66
N GLY A 22 48.97 -3.17 6.30
CA GLY A 22 50.40 -2.93 6.14
C GLY A 22 50.92 -2.12 7.33
N ILE A 23 51.89 -2.65 8.07
CA ILE A 23 52.56 -1.99 9.20
C ILE A 23 53.95 -1.58 8.75
N SER A 24 54.31 -0.30 8.90
CA SER A 24 55.65 0.18 8.61
C SER A 24 56.64 -0.33 9.68
N ILE A 25 57.68 -1.01 9.23
CA ILE A 25 58.77 -1.56 10.09
C ILE A 25 60.10 -0.87 9.81
N THR A 26 60.08 0.36 9.25
CA THR A 26 61.26 1.17 9.00
C THR A 26 61.92 1.56 10.33
N GLY A 27 63.11 0.96 10.62
CA GLY A 27 63.90 1.27 11.78
C GLY A 27 63.97 0.22 12.89
N LYS A 28 62.85 -0.49 13.18
CA LYS A 28 62.82 -1.57 14.15
C LYS A 28 61.75 -2.60 13.79
N PRO A 29 62.06 -3.90 13.66
CA PRO A 29 61.04 -4.94 13.52
C PRO A 29 60.21 -5.03 14.81
N LEU A 30 58.94 -5.46 14.67
CA LEU A 30 58.08 -5.75 15.81
C LEU A 30 58.72 -6.82 16.70
N ASP A 31 58.74 -6.60 17.99
CA ASP A 31 59.13 -7.63 18.95
C ASP A 31 58.05 -8.72 19.09
N ALA A 32 58.38 -9.80 19.84
CA ALA A 32 57.46 -10.93 20.01
C ALA A 32 56.13 -10.55 20.69
N PHE A 33 56.17 -9.57 21.62
CA PHE A 33 55.02 -9.09 22.34
C PHE A 33 54.12 -8.22 21.44
N GLU A 34 54.74 -7.26 20.73
CA GLU A 34 54.05 -6.40 19.76
C GLU A 34 53.40 -7.22 18.63
N SER A 35 54.07 -8.25 18.14
CA SER A 35 53.55 -9.19 17.13
C SER A 35 52.35 -9.98 17.65
N SER A 36 52.42 -10.47 18.91
CA SER A 36 51.31 -11.23 19.53
C SER A 36 50.08 -10.38 19.71
N ILE A 37 50.24 -9.13 20.22
CA ILE A 37 49.10 -8.20 20.37
C ILE A 37 48.48 -7.86 19.01
N THR A 38 49.35 -7.58 18.00
CA THR A 38 48.87 -7.25 16.65
C THR A 38 48.04 -8.39 16.05
N LEU A 39 48.51 -9.63 16.17
CA LEU A 39 47.78 -10.81 15.68
C LEU A 39 46.44 -11.04 16.44
N SER A 40 46.46 -10.80 17.76
CA SER A 40 45.24 -10.88 18.58
C SER A 40 44.18 -9.87 18.13
N ILE A 41 44.58 -8.60 17.96
CA ILE A 41 43.70 -7.54 17.49
C ILE A 41 43.13 -7.86 16.09
N LEU A 42 44.01 -8.34 15.17
CA LEU A 42 43.57 -8.72 13.83
C LEU A 42 42.59 -9.91 13.84
N GLY A 43 42.79 -10.87 14.77
CA GLY A 43 41.86 -11.96 15.00
C GLY A 43 40.46 -11.49 15.47
N GLU A 44 40.45 -10.55 16.44
CA GLU A 44 39.20 -9.95 16.92
C GLU A 44 38.53 -9.10 15.84
N CYS A 45 39.29 -8.32 15.08
CA CYS A 45 38.76 -7.59 13.93
C CYS A 45 38.15 -8.52 12.88
N ALA A 46 38.81 -9.63 12.57
CA ALA A 46 38.29 -10.61 11.63
C ALA A 46 36.99 -11.24 12.12
N LEU A 47 36.91 -11.58 13.41
CA LEU A 47 35.69 -12.13 14.01
C LEU A 47 34.54 -11.11 14.01
N ALA A 48 34.83 -9.84 14.33
CA ALA A 48 33.84 -8.77 14.28
C ALA A 48 33.27 -8.56 12.86
N LEU A 49 34.13 -8.55 11.85
CA LEU A 49 33.74 -8.44 10.44
C LEU A 49 32.91 -9.65 9.98
N ASP A 50 33.27 -10.85 10.42
CA ASP A 50 32.51 -12.08 10.14
C ASP A 50 31.12 -12.02 10.74
N ASN A 51 31.01 -11.60 11.99
CA ASN A 51 29.72 -11.43 12.68
C ASN A 51 28.83 -10.39 11.99
N LEU A 52 29.37 -9.24 11.58
CA LEU A 52 28.63 -8.21 10.86
C LEU A 52 28.11 -8.73 9.51
N ARG A 53 28.94 -9.45 8.78
CA ARG A 53 28.54 -10.07 7.52
C ARG A 53 27.43 -11.10 7.72
N ASN A 54 27.60 -12.02 8.65
CA ASN A 54 26.62 -13.05 8.96
C ASN A 54 25.29 -12.45 9.44
N ALA A 55 25.31 -11.36 10.19
CA ALA A 55 24.12 -10.63 10.60
C ALA A 55 23.38 -10.05 9.39
N ARG A 56 24.11 -9.43 8.47
CA ARG A 56 23.54 -8.86 7.24
C ARG A 56 22.96 -9.94 6.31
N GLU A 57 23.67 -11.04 6.09
CA GLU A 57 23.18 -12.15 5.28
C GLU A 57 21.90 -12.78 5.88
N LYS A 58 21.82 -12.88 7.22
CA LYS A 58 20.61 -13.34 7.91
C LYS A 58 19.44 -12.37 7.74
N GLU A 59 19.70 -11.06 7.80
CA GLU A 59 18.67 -10.04 7.60
C GLU A 59 18.12 -10.07 6.18
N GLU A 60 19.01 -10.13 5.18
CA GLU A 60 18.63 -10.27 3.77
C GLU A 60 17.83 -11.55 3.50
N ALA A 61 18.24 -12.68 4.07
CA ALA A 61 17.51 -13.94 3.97
C ALA A 61 16.13 -13.87 4.66
N ALA A 62 16.04 -13.23 5.83
CA ALA A 62 14.76 -13.06 6.53
C ALA A 62 13.77 -12.20 5.74
N VAL A 63 14.24 -11.16 5.06
CA VAL A 63 13.42 -10.32 4.17
C VAL A 63 12.89 -11.15 2.99
N LEU A 64 13.74 -11.96 2.35
CA LEU A 64 13.32 -12.85 1.25
C LEU A 64 12.26 -13.85 1.71
N VAL A 65 12.47 -14.53 2.84
CA VAL A 65 11.49 -15.49 3.40
C VAL A 65 10.16 -14.80 3.71
N LYS A 66 10.20 -13.60 4.30
CA LYS A 66 9.00 -12.82 4.60
C LYS A 66 8.24 -12.45 3.33
N ASN A 67 8.93 -12.06 2.26
CA ASN A 67 8.33 -11.75 0.98
C ASN A 67 7.68 -12.97 0.31
N GLU A 68 8.34 -14.14 0.36
CA GLU A 68 7.77 -15.38 -0.16
C GLU A 68 6.54 -15.84 0.64
N GLN A 69 6.54 -15.71 1.96
CA GLN A 69 5.37 -15.98 2.80
C GLN A 69 4.21 -15.03 2.48
N LEU A 70 4.49 -13.74 2.29
CA LEU A 70 3.50 -12.77 1.85
C LEU A 70 2.89 -13.16 0.51
N ARG A 71 3.72 -13.54 -0.49
CA ARG A 71 3.25 -14.01 -1.80
C ARG A 71 2.37 -15.26 -1.69
N ALA A 72 2.78 -16.24 -0.90
CA ALA A 72 2.01 -17.47 -0.69
C ALA A 72 0.65 -17.22 -0.01
N ASN A 73 0.63 -16.37 1.00
CA ASN A 73 -0.61 -15.97 1.68
C ASN A 73 -1.52 -15.16 0.76
N LEU A 74 -0.94 -14.28 -0.06
CA LEU A 74 -1.61 -13.54 -1.13
C LEU A 74 -2.38 -14.47 -2.07
N LEU A 75 -1.67 -15.43 -2.68
CA LEU A 75 -2.26 -16.35 -3.64
C LEU A 75 -3.38 -17.19 -3.02
N ARG A 76 -3.21 -17.60 -1.76
CA ARG A 76 -4.23 -18.39 -1.04
C ARG A 76 -5.48 -17.55 -0.76
N SER A 77 -5.33 -16.34 -0.24
CA SER A 77 -6.45 -15.44 0.05
C SER A 77 -7.20 -15.07 -1.23
N ILE A 78 -6.47 -14.64 -2.27
CA ILE A 78 -7.06 -14.29 -3.57
C ILE A 78 -7.83 -15.48 -4.15
N SER A 79 -7.25 -16.69 -4.12
CA SER A 79 -7.92 -17.88 -4.66
C SER A 79 -9.21 -18.22 -3.93
N HIS A 80 -9.23 -18.06 -2.60
CA HIS A 80 -10.44 -18.25 -1.80
C HIS A 80 -11.50 -17.22 -2.15
N ASP A 81 -11.11 -15.96 -2.21
CA ASP A 81 -12.02 -14.84 -2.37
C ASP A 81 -12.54 -14.70 -3.80
N LEU A 82 -11.78 -15.15 -4.81
CA LEU A 82 -12.26 -15.31 -6.19
C LEU A 82 -13.29 -16.44 -6.31
N ARG A 83 -13.10 -17.54 -5.58
CA ARG A 83 -13.98 -18.72 -5.69
C ARG A 83 -15.40 -18.43 -5.24
N THR A 84 -15.57 -17.64 -4.19
CA THR A 84 -16.90 -17.36 -3.61
C THR A 84 -17.84 -16.66 -4.59
N PRO A 85 -17.49 -15.50 -5.21
CA PRO A 85 -18.36 -14.85 -6.21
C PRO A 85 -18.52 -15.68 -7.49
N LEU A 86 -17.46 -16.39 -7.92
CA LEU A 86 -17.58 -17.30 -9.07
C LEU A 86 -18.59 -18.41 -8.82
N THR A 87 -18.61 -18.98 -7.62
CA THR A 87 -19.58 -20.01 -7.23
C THR A 87 -21.01 -19.41 -7.17
N SER A 88 -21.16 -18.20 -6.66
CA SER A 88 -22.43 -17.47 -6.63
C SER A 88 -22.93 -17.18 -8.04
N ILE A 89 -22.09 -16.61 -8.91
CA ILE A 89 -22.45 -16.35 -10.31
C ILE A 89 -22.87 -17.66 -11.01
N SER A 90 -22.08 -18.73 -10.85
CA SER A 90 -22.39 -20.01 -11.48
C SER A 90 -23.69 -20.61 -10.97
N GLY A 91 -23.94 -20.57 -9.65
CA GLY A 91 -25.17 -21.08 -9.04
C GLY A 91 -26.40 -20.29 -9.45
N ASN A 92 -26.29 -18.95 -9.48
CA ASN A 92 -27.33 -18.05 -9.94
C ASN A 92 -27.65 -18.26 -11.42
N ALA A 93 -26.63 -18.41 -12.26
CA ALA A 93 -26.79 -18.71 -13.69
C ALA A 93 -27.44 -20.08 -13.90
N ASP A 94 -27.03 -21.11 -13.13
CA ASP A 94 -27.63 -22.45 -13.18
C ASP A 94 -29.12 -22.42 -12.79
N THR A 95 -29.48 -21.64 -11.76
CA THR A 95 -30.86 -21.43 -11.34
C THR A 95 -31.69 -20.81 -12.47
N LEU A 96 -31.18 -19.80 -13.17
CA LEU A 96 -31.85 -19.20 -14.32
C LEU A 96 -32.01 -20.20 -15.48
N LEU A 97 -31.03 -21.06 -15.72
CA LEU A 97 -31.07 -22.04 -16.81
C LEU A 97 -32.09 -23.17 -16.58
N HIS A 98 -32.25 -23.60 -15.32
CA HIS A 98 -33.04 -24.79 -15.01
C HIS A 98 -34.40 -24.53 -14.31
N SER A 99 -34.58 -23.32 -13.75
CA SER A 99 -35.78 -22.97 -12.95
C SER A 99 -36.46 -21.70 -13.41
N ASP A 100 -36.16 -21.18 -14.58
CA ASP A 100 -36.66 -19.87 -15.08
C ASP A 100 -38.18 -19.79 -15.13
N GLU A 101 -38.86 -20.88 -15.48
CA GLU A 101 -40.33 -20.94 -15.55
C GLU A 101 -41.02 -20.85 -14.18
N THR A 102 -40.32 -21.14 -13.09
CA THR A 102 -40.84 -21.17 -11.72
C THR A 102 -40.54 -19.89 -10.94
N LEU A 103 -39.63 -19.05 -11.46
CA LEU A 103 -39.22 -17.81 -10.83
C LEU A 103 -40.18 -16.66 -11.16
N ASP A 104 -40.59 -15.91 -10.13
CA ASP A 104 -41.28 -14.64 -10.35
C ASP A 104 -40.34 -13.56 -10.90
N ALA A 105 -40.91 -12.47 -11.41
CA ALA A 105 -40.11 -11.38 -12.00
C ALA A 105 -39.16 -10.72 -10.98
N ALA A 106 -39.57 -10.67 -9.71
CA ALA A 106 -38.73 -10.07 -8.65
C ALA A 106 -37.51 -10.94 -8.32
N ALA A 107 -37.73 -12.26 -8.15
CA ALA A 107 -36.66 -13.22 -7.91
C ALA A 107 -35.66 -13.25 -9.08
N ARG A 108 -36.15 -13.22 -10.33
CA ARG A 108 -35.32 -13.16 -11.52
C ARG A 108 -34.48 -11.89 -11.56
N THR A 109 -35.06 -10.73 -11.28
CA THR A 109 -34.34 -9.47 -11.22
C THR A 109 -33.26 -9.49 -10.15
N GLN A 110 -33.58 -10.07 -8.98
CA GLN A 110 -32.61 -10.20 -7.89
C GLN A 110 -31.40 -11.07 -8.31
N ILE A 111 -31.62 -12.21 -8.96
CA ILE A 111 -30.57 -13.11 -9.43
C ILE A 111 -29.66 -12.39 -10.45
N PHE A 112 -30.24 -11.64 -11.39
CA PHE A 112 -29.44 -10.85 -12.35
C PHE A 112 -28.62 -9.77 -11.64
N THR A 113 -29.19 -9.11 -10.62
CA THR A 113 -28.50 -8.11 -9.81
C THR A 113 -27.32 -8.74 -9.05
N ASP A 114 -27.54 -9.90 -8.43
CA ASP A 114 -26.49 -10.62 -7.70
C ASP A 114 -25.33 -11.05 -8.61
N ILE A 115 -25.64 -11.55 -9.83
CA ILE A 115 -24.62 -11.89 -10.84
C ILE A 115 -23.84 -10.65 -11.26
N TYR A 116 -24.53 -9.55 -11.49
CA TYR A 116 -23.89 -8.30 -11.91
C TYR A 116 -22.97 -7.74 -10.83
N ASP A 117 -23.44 -7.70 -9.58
CA ASP A 117 -22.69 -7.18 -8.44
C ASP A 117 -21.46 -8.05 -8.14
N ASP A 118 -21.58 -9.38 -8.19
CA ASP A 118 -20.45 -10.30 -8.05
C ASP A 118 -19.41 -10.15 -9.18
N ALA A 119 -19.86 -9.93 -10.43
CA ALA A 119 -18.96 -9.69 -11.56
C ALA A 119 -18.25 -8.35 -11.45
N GLN A 120 -18.92 -7.28 -11.02
CA GLN A 120 -18.32 -5.96 -10.79
C GLN A 120 -17.27 -6.02 -9.67
N TRP A 121 -17.59 -6.73 -8.58
CA TRP A 121 -16.65 -6.94 -7.49
C TRP A 121 -15.38 -7.67 -7.94
N LEU A 122 -15.53 -8.72 -8.78
CA LEU A 122 -14.39 -9.45 -9.36
C LEU A 122 -13.51 -8.54 -10.23
N ASN A 123 -14.12 -7.69 -11.06
CA ASN A 123 -13.37 -6.75 -11.89
C ASN A 123 -12.56 -5.78 -11.03
N GLY A 124 -13.18 -5.18 -10.00
CA GLY A 124 -12.48 -4.30 -9.07
C GLY A 124 -11.33 -4.99 -8.32
N LEU A 125 -11.50 -6.28 -7.97
CA LEU A 125 -10.45 -7.08 -7.35
C LEU A 125 -9.25 -7.28 -8.30
N VAL A 126 -9.49 -7.64 -9.55
CA VAL A 126 -8.43 -7.83 -10.56
C VAL A 126 -7.68 -6.52 -10.81
N GLU A 127 -8.39 -5.40 -10.94
CA GLU A 127 -7.77 -4.07 -11.13
C GLU A 127 -6.89 -3.67 -9.94
N ASN A 128 -7.38 -3.88 -8.71
CA ASN A 128 -6.61 -3.62 -7.49
C ASN A 128 -5.34 -4.48 -7.43
N LEU A 129 -5.44 -5.76 -7.79
CA LEU A 129 -4.30 -6.68 -7.80
C LEU A 129 -3.25 -6.29 -8.85
N LEU A 130 -3.68 -5.94 -10.06
CA LEU A 130 -2.81 -5.46 -11.13
C LEU A 130 -2.11 -4.16 -10.75
N SER A 131 -2.81 -3.26 -10.07
CA SER A 131 -2.25 -1.99 -9.59
C SER A 131 -1.19 -2.23 -8.52
N ILE A 132 -1.46 -3.10 -7.54
CA ILE A 132 -0.48 -3.45 -6.48
C ILE A 132 0.77 -4.11 -7.07
N THR A 133 0.63 -5.05 -8.01
CA THR A 133 1.78 -5.72 -8.64
C THR A 133 2.65 -4.76 -9.42
N LYS A 134 2.07 -3.86 -10.21
CA LYS A 134 2.79 -2.82 -10.94
C LYS A 134 3.57 -1.88 -10.01
N ILE A 135 2.96 -1.48 -8.89
CA ILE A 135 3.59 -0.60 -7.91
C ILE A 135 4.74 -1.33 -7.21
N ALA A 136 4.54 -2.58 -6.78
CA ALA A 136 5.55 -3.39 -6.09
C ALA A 136 6.80 -3.66 -6.96
N GLU A 137 6.63 -3.76 -8.27
CA GLU A 137 7.73 -3.92 -9.23
C GLU A 137 8.45 -2.60 -9.56
N GLY A 138 7.99 -1.47 -9.02
CA GLY A 138 8.51 -0.14 -9.37
C GLY A 138 8.29 0.22 -10.85
N SER A 139 7.39 -0.50 -11.53
CA SER A 139 7.13 -0.40 -12.97
C SER A 139 6.04 0.61 -13.31
N VAL A 140 5.42 1.25 -12.32
CA VAL A 140 4.39 2.28 -12.57
C VAL A 140 5.03 3.50 -13.20
N ARG A 141 4.87 3.64 -14.49
CA ARG A 141 5.11 4.91 -15.18
C ARG A 141 3.87 5.78 -14.97
N LEU A 142 3.95 6.73 -14.02
CA LEU A 142 2.90 7.71 -13.82
C LEU A 142 2.79 8.60 -15.06
N HIS A 143 1.57 8.76 -15.55
CA HIS A 143 1.25 9.75 -16.59
C HIS A 143 0.84 11.07 -15.91
N LEU A 144 1.85 11.75 -15.33
CA LEU A 144 1.61 12.99 -14.60
C LEU A 144 1.24 14.12 -15.54
N SER A 145 0.11 14.76 -15.28
CA SER A 145 -0.35 15.98 -15.94
C SER A 145 -0.99 16.92 -14.91
N ASP A 146 -1.06 18.20 -15.26
CA ASP A 146 -1.69 19.20 -14.40
C ASP A 146 -3.20 19.07 -14.52
N GLN A 147 -3.88 18.79 -13.42
CA GLN A 147 -5.31 18.52 -13.36
C GLN A 147 -5.99 19.39 -12.32
N ILE A 148 -7.23 19.80 -12.59
CA ILE A 148 -8.10 20.43 -11.60
C ILE A 148 -8.63 19.34 -10.67
N VAL A 149 -8.37 19.47 -9.38
CA VAL A 149 -8.75 18.47 -8.36
C VAL A 149 -10.26 18.23 -8.33
N GLU A 150 -11.07 19.29 -8.51
CA GLU A 150 -12.53 19.21 -8.53
C GLU A 150 -13.06 18.35 -9.69
N ASP A 151 -12.44 18.43 -10.87
CA ASP A 151 -12.82 17.61 -12.03
C ASP A 151 -12.54 16.13 -11.75
N VAL A 152 -11.41 15.82 -11.10
CA VAL A 152 -11.03 14.46 -10.71
C VAL A 152 -11.97 13.90 -9.63
N ILE A 153 -12.38 14.73 -8.66
CA ILE A 153 -13.40 14.37 -7.67
C ILE A 153 -14.74 14.08 -8.35
N THR A 154 -15.16 14.94 -9.28
CA THR A 154 -16.41 14.79 -10.03
C THR A 154 -16.41 13.50 -10.84
N GLU A 155 -15.30 13.17 -11.49
CA GLU A 155 -15.15 11.91 -12.22
C GLU A 155 -15.22 10.70 -11.28
N ALA A 156 -14.54 10.74 -10.12
CA ALA A 156 -14.60 9.68 -9.14
C ALA A 156 -16.02 9.40 -8.65
N LEU A 157 -16.83 10.44 -8.42
CA LEU A 157 -18.22 10.30 -7.98
C LEU A 157 -19.14 9.61 -9.00
N ARG A 158 -18.74 9.53 -10.27
CA ARG A 158 -19.49 8.75 -11.28
C ARG A 158 -19.27 7.24 -11.16
N HIS A 159 -18.22 6.82 -10.46
CA HIS A 159 -17.79 5.43 -10.33
C HIS A 159 -18.00 4.83 -8.94
N ILE A 160 -18.66 5.55 -8.02
CA ILE A 160 -18.94 5.06 -6.65
C ILE A 160 -20.09 4.04 -6.61
N ASP A 161 -20.17 3.30 -5.51
CA ASP A 161 -21.19 2.28 -5.23
C ASP A 161 -22.62 2.87 -5.34
N ARG A 162 -23.57 2.09 -5.86
CA ARG A 162 -24.99 2.48 -5.97
C ARG A 162 -25.65 2.79 -4.63
N ARG A 163 -25.14 2.22 -3.53
CA ARG A 163 -25.58 2.53 -2.15
C ARG A 163 -25.26 3.97 -1.74
N SER A 164 -24.49 4.70 -2.54
CA SER A 164 -24.29 6.15 -2.36
C SER A 164 -25.59 6.95 -2.29
N ARG A 165 -26.68 6.44 -2.91
CA ARG A 165 -28.01 7.05 -2.85
C ARG A 165 -28.65 7.05 -1.45
N GLU A 166 -28.16 6.19 -0.56
CA GLU A 166 -28.58 6.10 0.84
C GLU A 166 -27.80 7.05 1.75
N HIS A 167 -26.82 7.78 1.21
CA HIS A 167 -25.91 8.67 1.93
C HIS A 167 -26.02 10.10 1.39
N SER A 168 -25.70 11.08 2.25
CA SER A 168 -25.56 12.49 1.85
C SER A 168 -24.10 12.76 1.49
N ILE A 169 -23.78 12.88 0.20
CA ILE A 169 -22.41 13.14 -0.26
C ILE A 169 -22.30 14.60 -0.67
N THR A 170 -21.36 15.36 -0.07
CA THR A 170 -21.09 16.75 -0.38
C THR A 170 -19.65 16.96 -0.81
N VAL A 171 -19.45 17.91 -1.74
CA VAL A 171 -18.10 18.32 -2.22
C VAL A 171 -17.89 19.77 -1.88
N ASP A 172 -16.74 20.07 -1.29
CA ASP A 172 -16.32 21.42 -0.93
C ASP A 172 -14.86 21.66 -1.38
N CYS A 173 -14.70 22.30 -2.53
CA CYS A 173 -13.38 22.67 -3.08
C CYS A 173 -13.02 24.14 -2.89
N GLY A 174 -13.92 24.95 -2.24
CA GLY A 174 -13.76 26.39 -2.11
C GLY A 174 -13.94 27.14 -3.41
N ASP A 175 -13.69 28.44 -3.38
CA ASP A 175 -13.93 29.33 -4.53
C ASP A 175 -12.76 29.35 -5.53
N THR A 176 -11.60 28.86 -5.16
CA THR A 176 -10.39 28.87 -6.00
C THR A 176 -10.05 27.45 -6.47
N PRO A 177 -10.00 27.20 -7.78
CA PRO A 177 -9.62 25.89 -8.31
C PRO A 177 -8.22 25.48 -7.83
N VAL A 178 -8.09 24.25 -7.34
CA VAL A 178 -6.81 23.67 -6.94
C VAL A 178 -6.28 22.82 -8.10
N LEU A 179 -5.10 23.20 -8.62
CA LEU A 179 -4.39 22.41 -9.62
C LEU A 179 -3.31 21.58 -8.93
N ALA A 180 -3.26 20.30 -9.29
CA ALA A 180 -2.23 19.41 -8.81
C ALA A 180 -1.69 18.54 -9.95
N ARG A 181 -0.41 18.18 -9.83
CA ARG A 181 0.26 17.33 -10.81
C ARG A 181 0.03 15.88 -10.46
N MET A 182 -0.77 15.19 -11.28
CA MET A 182 -1.20 13.83 -10.97
C MET A 182 -1.48 12.99 -12.21
N ASP A 183 -1.51 11.69 -12.02
CA ASP A 183 -2.18 10.73 -12.92
C ASP A 183 -3.65 10.65 -12.50
N ALA A 184 -4.52 11.31 -13.28
CA ALA A 184 -5.93 11.45 -12.95
C ALA A 184 -6.63 10.10 -12.75
N GLY A 185 -6.31 9.09 -13.56
CA GLY A 185 -6.92 7.77 -13.46
C GLY A 185 -6.61 7.06 -12.14
N LEU A 186 -5.37 7.15 -11.67
CA LEU A 186 -4.97 6.58 -10.39
C LEU A 186 -5.55 7.35 -9.20
N ILE A 187 -5.65 8.68 -9.27
CA ILE A 187 -6.26 9.46 -8.19
C ILE A 187 -7.78 9.27 -8.14
N VAL A 188 -8.45 9.12 -9.29
CA VAL A 188 -9.86 8.66 -9.33
C VAL A 188 -10.01 7.34 -8.59
N GLN A 189 -9.12 6.36 -8.80
CA GLN A 189 -9.15 5.09 -8.08
C GLN A 189 -8.98 5.26 -6.56
N VAL A 190 -8.09 6.17 -6.12
CA VAL A 190 -7.94 6.51 -4.69
C VAL A 190 -9.25 7.05 -4.12
N LEU A 191 -9.85 8.04 -4.77
CA LEU A 191 -11.09 8.66 -4.32
C LEU A 191 -12.25 7.67 -4.28
N VAL A 192 -12.43 6.86 -5.33
CA VAL A 192 -13.44 5.80 -5.39
C VAL A 192 -13.27 4.82 -4.23
N ASN A 193 -12.05 4.37 -3.94
CA ASN A 193 -11.77 3.46 -2.83
C ASN A 193 -12.12 4.09 -1.47
N LEU A 194 -11.72 5.35 -1.24
CA LEU A 194 -11.99 6.05 0.04
C LEU A 194 -13.48 6.31 0.23
N VAL A 195 -14.18 6.78 -0.80
CA VAL A 195 -15.63 7.05 -0.74
C VAL A 195 -16.42 5.75 -0.58
N ASN A 196 -16.07 4.69 -1.32
CA ASN A 196 -16.73 3.39 -1.17
C ASN A 196 -16.47 2.77 0.22
N ASN A 197 -15.32 3.01 0.83
CA ASN A 197 -15.08 2.63 2.23
C ASN A 197 -16.04 3.39 3.17
N ALA A 198 -16.19 4.71 3.00
CA ALA A 198 -17.14 5.49 3.79
C ALA A 198 -18.57 4.96 3.63
N ILE A 199 -19.05 4.75 2.38
CA ILE A 199 -20.38 4.19 2.09
C ILE A 199 -20.57 2.81 2.76
N LYS A 200 -19.53 1.98 2.73
CA LYS A 200 -19.58 0.60 3.23
C LYS A 200 -19.65 0.51 4.75
N TYR A 201 -18.92 1.37 5.44
CA TYR A 201 -18.72 1.28 6.90
C TYR A 201 -19.56 2.27 7.69
N THR A 202 -20.40 3.07 7.02
CA THR A 202 -21.35 3.97 7.67
C THR A 202 -22.80 3.49 7.46
N PRO A 203 -23.72 3.76 8.41
CA PRO A 203 -25.13 3.44 8.24
C PRO A 203 -25.80 4.30 7.16
N ALA A 204 -26.92 3.83 6.62
CA ALA A 204 -27.75 4.62 5.71
C ALA A 204 -28.15 5.96 6.36
N GLY A 205 -28.12 7.03 5.59
CA GLY A 205 -28.37 8.40 6.06
C GLY A 205 -27.13 9.13 6.56
N SER A 206 -25.97 8.50 6.62
CA SER A 206 -24.69 9.14 7.01
C SER A 206 -24.26 10.20 6.01
N HIS A 207 -23.48 11.15 6.52
CA HIS A 207 -22.90 12.24 5.73
C HIS A 207 -21.44 11.96 5.38
N ILE A 208 -21.13 12.04 4.09
CA ILE A 208 -19.77 11.90 3.55
C ILE A 208 -19.40 13.23 2.89
N GLN A 209 -18.29 13.81 3.33
CA GLN A 209 -17.79 15.06 2.76
C GLN A 209 -16.44 14.85 2.08
N ILE A 210 -16.32 15.33 0.85
CA ILE A 210 -15.05 15.40 0.14
C ILE A 210 -14.65 16.87 0.08
N SER A 211 -13.45 17.21 0.53
CA SER A 211 -12.96 18.58 0.45
C SER A 211 -11.56 18.62 -0.16
N ALA A 212 -11.27 19.73 -0.86
CA ALA A 212 -9.94 19.97 -1.42
C ALA A 212 -9.52 21.42 -1.18
N ARG A 213 -8.27 21.62 -0.71
CA ARG A 213 -7.69 22.93 -0.43
C ARG A 213 -6.23 22.96 -0.81
N ALA A 214 -5.76 24.12 -1.28
CA ALA A 214 -4.33 24.38 -1.41
C ALA A 214 -3.73 24.74 -0.05
N GLN A 215 -2.67 24.05 0.36
CA GLN A 215 -1.94 24.33 1.59
C GLN A 215 -0.43 24.32 1.34
N GLY A 216 0.16 25.49 1.25
CA GLY A 216 1.58 25.63 0.94
C GLY A 216 1.89 25.13 -0.47
N ARG A 217 2.65 24.04 -0.59
CA ARG A 217 3.03 23.42 -1.87
C ARG A 217 2.20 22.18 -2.21
N ASP A 218 1.20 21.86 -1.39
CA ASP A 218 0.41 20.67 -1.53
C ASP A 218 -1.09 20.98 -1.71
N ALA A 219 -1.73 20.25 -2.57
CA ALA A 219 -3.17 20.09 -2.59
C ALA A 219 -3.53 19.06 -1.54
N VAL A 220 -4.30 19.45 -0.55
CA VAL A 220 -4.79 18.58 0.54
C VAL A 220 -6.22 18.19 0.22
N ILE A 221 -6.45 16.90 0.07
CA ILE A 221 -7.75 16.32 -0.23
C ILE A 221 -8.19 15.46 0.97
N CYS A 222 -9.41 15.71 1.46
CA CYS A 222 -9.97 14.97 2.59
C CYS A 222 -11.27 14.27 2.18
N VAL A 223 -11.42 13.03 2.63
CA VAL A 223 -12.69 12.30 2.62
C VAL A 223 -13.08 12.04 4.07
N THR A 224 -14.19 12.65 4.49
CA THR A 224 -14.66 12.63 5.88
C THR A 224 -16.01 11.94 5.95
N ASP A 225 -16.21 11.06 6.92
CA ASP A 225 -17.49 10.44 7.23
C ASP A 225 -17.88 10.68 8.70
N ASP A 226 -19.17 10.54 8.98
CA ASP A 226 -19.75 10.60 10.32
C ASP A 226 -20.14 9.21 10.86
N GLY A 227 -19.44 8.17 10.43
CA GLY A 227 -19.64 6.80 10.81
C GLY A 227 -19.16 6.46 12.24
N PRO A 228 -19.05 5.15 12.55
CA PRO A 228 -18.63 4.71 13.89
C PRO A 228 -17.13 4.94 14.19
N GLY A 229 -16.33 5.36 13.19
CA GLY A 229 -14.88 5.49 13.33
C GLY A 229 -14.13 4.15 13.29
N ILE A 230 -12.81 4.23 13.45
CA ILE A 230 -11.91 3.05 13.49
C ILE A 230 -11.19 3.05 14.85
N PRO A 231 -11.26 1.95 15.63
CA PRO A 231 -10.56 1.82 16.89
C PRO A 231 -9.05 2.13 16.77
N PRO A 232 -8.44 2.83 17.75
CA PRO A 232 -7.03 3.24 17.66
C PRO A 232 -6.05 2.09 17.41
N GLU A 233 -6.31 0.91 17.97
CA GLU A 233 -5.51 -0.29 17.74
C GLU A 233 -5.54 -0.78 16.28
N TRP A 234 -6.57 -0.40 15.51
CA TRP A 234 -6.71 -0.78 14.10
C TRP A 234 -6.26 0.31 13.14
N GLN A 235 -6.27 1.57 13.57
CA GLN A 235 -5.82 2.70 12.73
C GLN A 235 -4.38 2.53 12.26
N ALA A 236 -3.47 2.09 13.15
CA ALA A 236 -2.07 1.83 12.83
C ALA A 236 -1.90 0.75 11.74
N ARG A 237 -2.86 -0.19 11.67
CA ARG A 237 -2.84 -1.34 10.78
C ARG A 237 -3.74 -1.19 9.56
N ALA A 238 -4.55 -0.14 9.49
CA ALA A 238 -5.53 0.07 8.42
C ALA A 238 -4.91 0.09 7.01
N PHE A 239 -3.63 0.44 6.91
CA PHE A 239 -2.87 0.47 5.67
C PHE A 239 -2.00 -0.79 5.45
N GLU A 240 -2.07 -1.79 6.33
CA GLU A 240 -1.41 -3.09 6.12
C GLU A 240 -2.18 -3.90 5.07
N LEU A 241 -1.43 -4.59 4.20
CA LEU A 241 -2.03 -5.50 3.21
C LEU A 241 -2.86 -6.59 3.91
N PHE A 242 -4.09 -6.81 3.44
CA PHE A 242 -5.04 -7.81 3.95
C PHE A 242 -5.57 -7.56 5.36
N PHE A 243 -5.30 -6.43 5.93
CA PHE A 243 -5.91 -6.07 7.20
C PHE A 243 -7.39 -5.73 6.97
N THR A 244 -8.25 -6.48 7.61
CA THR A 244 -9.69 -6.19 7.72
C THR A 244 -10.04 -6.18 9.19
N ALA A 245 -10.69 -5.12 9.66
CA ALA A 245 -11.24 -5.07 10.99
C ALA A 245 -12.28 -6.19 11.13
N GLY A 246 -12.02 -7.16 12.02
CA GLY A 246 -12.79 -8.39 12.13
C GLY A 246 -14.28 -8.14 12.24
N LYS A 247 -15.05 -8.61 11.25
CA LYS A 247 -16.51 -8.64 11.30
C LYS A 247 -16.96 -10.01 11.80
N PRO A 248 -18.09 -10.08 12.56
CA PRO A 248 -18.71 -11.35 12.91
C PRO A 248 -19.06 -12.12 11.63
N ALA A 249 -18.86 -13.43 11.67
CA ALA A 249 -19.24 -14.34 10.60
C ALA A 249 -20.73 -14.19 10.26
N GLY A 250 -21.04 -13.62 9.11
CA GLY A 250 -22.42 -13.42 8.64
C GLY A 250 -22.68 -12.18 7.80
N ASP A 251 -21.75 -11.21 7.78
CA ASP A 251 -21.93 -9.97 7.00
C ASP A 251 -21.31 -10.12 5.60
N SER A 252 -22.16 -10.06 4.58
CA SER A 252 -21.82 -10.31 3.16
C SER A 252 -20.91 -9.25 2.51
N SER A 253 -20.43 -8.26 3.28
CA SER A 253 -19.59 -7.22 2.73
C SER A 253 -18.13 -7.70 2.58
N ARG A 254 -17.83 -8.27 1.43
CA ARG A 254 -16.52 -8.76 1.04
C ARG A 254 -15.49 -7.62 1.02
N SER A 255 -14.39 -7.74 1.77
CA SER A 255 -13.28 -6.78 1.77
C SER A 255 -11.97 -7.54 1.93
N LEU A 256 -11.09 -7.41 0.95
CA LEU A 256 -9.77 -8.06 0.94
C LEU A 256 -8.70 -7.30 1.71
N GLY A 257 -9.01 -6.11 2.24
CA GLY A 257 -8.00 -5.25 2.85
C GLY A 257 -6.92 -4.77 1.88
N LEU A 258 -7.27 -4.62 0.59
CA LEU A 258 -6.35 -4.16 -0.46
C LEU A 258 -6.55 -2.68 -0.80
N GLY A 259 -7.72 -2.10 -0.57
CA GLY A 259 -8.07 -0.75 -1.01
C GLY A 259 -7.19 0.33 -0.36
N LEU A 260 -7.11 0.38 0.97
CA LEU A 260 -6.31 1.39 1.68
C LEU A 260 -4.80 1.27 1.43
N PRO A 261 -4.17 0.07 1.46
CA PRO A 261 -2.78 -0.09 1.05
C PRO A 261 -2.51 0.39 -0.39
N LEU A 262 -3.42 0.10 -1.33
CA LEU A 262 -3.33 0.59 -2.71
C LEU A 262 -3.41 2.12 -2.77
N CYS A 263 -4.38 2.73 -2.08
CA CYS A 263 -4.49 4.20 -1.99
C CYS A 263 -3.19 4.82 -1.50
N ARG A 264 -2.62 4.27 -0.42
CA ARG A 264 -1.35 4.75 0.13
C ARG A 264 -0.21 4.66 -0.87
N SER A 265 -0.06 3.52 -1.54
CA SER A 265 0.99 3.32 -2.53
C SER A 265 0.84 4.24 -3.74
N ILE A 266 -0.38 4.50 -4.22
CA ILE A 266 -0.64 5.44 -5.30
C ILE A 266 -0.26 6.87 -4.87
N VAL A 267 -0.70 7.31 -3.71
CA VAL A 267 -0.41 8.66 -3.19
C VAL A 267 1.10 8.85 -2.96
N GLU A 268 1.79 7.88 -2.37
CA GLU A 268 3.24 7.88 -2.18
C GLU A 268 3.99 7.93 -3.52
N ALA A 269 3.53 7.21 -4.54
CA ALA A 269 4.11 7.27 -5.89
C ALA A 269 3.97 8.67 -6.52
N HIS A 270 2.95 9.45 -6.14
CA HIS A 270 2.77 10.85 -6.55
C HIS A 270 3.59 11.85 -5.70
N GLY A 271 4.36 11.38 -4.72
CA GLY A 271 5.15 12.22 -3.81
C GLY A 271 4.34 12.82 -2.66
N GLY A 272 3.10 12.33 -2.44
CA GLY A 272 2.23 12.72 -1.35
C GLY A 272 2.25 11.77 -0.16
N ALA A 273 1.35 12.00 0.79
CA ALA A 273 1.14 11.15 1.96
C ALA A 273 -0.36 10.92 2.18
N LEU A 274 -0.75 9.72 2.62
CA LEU A 274 -2.12 9.38 3.02
C LEU A 274 -2.14 9.09 4.52
N THR A 275 -3.04 9.76 5.24
CA THR A 275 -3.22 9.66 6.68
C THR A 275 -4.68 9.38 7.05
N LEU A 276 -4.88 8.83 8.25
CA LEU A 276 -6.18 8.57 8.85
C LEU A 276 -6.23 9.24 10.22
N ALA A 277 -7.33 9.91 10.51
CA ALA A 277 -7.63 10.52 11.80
C ALA A 277 -9.09 10.31 12.18
N ASP A 278 -9.42 10.50 13.46
CA ASP A 278 -10.80 10.49 13.92
C ASP A 278 -11.52 11.79 13.52
N ASN A 279 -12.78 11.67 13.13
CA ASN A 279 -13.68 12.80 12.96
C ASN A 279 -14.36 13.16 14.29
N VAL A 280 -14.72 14.41 14.48
CA VAL A 280 -15.42 14.90 15.68
C VAL A 280 -16.87 15.26 15.31
N PRO A 281 -17.89 14.73 16.01
CA PRO A 281 -17.84 13.93 17.24
C PRO A 281 -17.55 12.43 17.04
N HIS A 282 -17.71 11.88 15.85
CA HIS A 282 -17.41 10.49 15.48
C HIS A 282 -17.21 10.38 13.97
N GLY A 283 -16.57 9.29 13.51
CA GLY A 283 -16.29 9.02 12.11
C GLY A 283 -14.79 8.99 11.79
N CYS A 284 -14.47 9.01 10.51
CA CYS A 284 -13.11 8.99 10.00
C CYS A 284 -12.81 10.19 9.10
N VAL A 285 -11.56 10.61 9.10
CA VAL A 285 -11.01 11.57 8.14
C VAL A 285 -9.81 10.93 7.45
N PHE A 286 -9.96 10.60 6.19
CA PHE A 286 -8.85 10.22 5.33
C PHE A 286 -8.33 11.45 4.62
N THR A 287 -7.07 11.79 4.84
CA THR A 287 -6.43 12.96 4.22
C THR A 287 -5.26 12.50 3.36
N PHE A 288 -5.21 12.95 2.12
CA PHE A 288 -4.04 12.76 1.28
C PHE A 288 -3.59 14.05 0.62
N THR A 289 -2.29 14.10 0.29
CA THR A 289 -1.65 15.26 -0.31
C THR A 289 -1.12 14.94 -1.69
N LEU A 290 -1.11 15.93 -2.57
CA LEU A 290 -0.50 15.88 -3.90
C LEU A 290 0.26 17.18 -4.13
N PRO A 291 1.40 17.15 -4.85
CA PRO A 291 2.12 18.37 -5.21
C PRO A 291 1.25 19.32 -6.05
N ILE A 292 1.18 20.59 -5.65
CA ILE A 292 0.50 21.64 -6.44
C ILE A 292 1.29 21.88 -7.74
N SER A 293 0.56 22.07 -8.81
CA SER A 293 1.14 22.56 -10.07
C SER A 293 1.26 24.08 -10.01
N GLU A 294 2.50 24.58 -10.10
CA GLU A 294 2.72 26.02 -10.29
C GLU A 294 2.35 26.39 -11.73
N VAL A 295 1.16 26.93 -11.94
CA VAL A 295 0.81 27.50 -13.23
C VAL A 295 1.57 28.82 -13.38
N THR A 296 2.65 28.81 -14.13
CA THR A 296 3.22 30.02 -14.69
C THR A 296 2.29 30.43 -15.83
N LEU A 297 1.40 31.40 -15.56
CA LEU A 297 0.68 32.09 -16.63
C LEU A 297 1.74 32.79 -17.47
N HIS A 298 2.09 32.27 -18.60
CA HIS A 298 2.79 33.00 -19.65
C HIS A 298 1.76 33.93 -20.27
N GLU A 299 1.85 35.25 -19.93
CA GLU A 299 1.19 36.32 -20.67
C GLU A 299 1.71 36.40 -22.13
#